data_9b977777aa0f21c136e35e69bf7ca1c7
#
_entry.id   9b977777aa0f21c136e35e69bf7ca1c7
#
_cell.length_a   1.000
_cell.length_b   1.000
_cell.length_c   1.000
_cell.angle_alpha   90.00
_cell.angle_beta   90.00
_cell.angle_gamma   90.00
#
_symmetry.space_group_name_H-M   'P 1'
#
loop_
_entity.id
_entity.type
_entity.pdbx_description
1 polymer ?
#
loop_
_entity_poly.entity_id
_entity_poly.type
_entity_poly.pdbx_seq_one_letter_code
_entity_poly.pdbx_strand_id
1 'polypeptide(L)'
;ATLKPELLENELFGHVSGAFTGAVNRKEGLLAVAGQGTLFIDEIADMNPNVQASLLRVIETGEYRPLGSTKLYKTTVRIVAAANRDLAKEVAAQRFRQDLYYRLSVLVIHTPPLRENLDDIPLLVEAFLDRSHARQKGFQFSPGAIDALRRYPWPGNVRELFNICERAVLLSNDKIITRETIHALLSTGTAFTPVEPVVPPVGATEHRLRSLEEMEKEHIEKILSQVGGNVSQAADVLRIDRRTLQRKMIKYGLRGI
;
A
#
# COMPACT_ATOMS: atom_id res chain seq x y z
N ALA A 1 -2.19 9.33 1.32
CA ALA A 1 -1.35 10.24 0.48
C ALA A 1 -0.14 10.59 1.34
N THR A 2 1.03 10.11 0.97
CA THR A 2 2.30 10.40 1.64
C THR A 2 2.56 11.90 1.50
N LEU A 3 2.33 12.66 2.56
CA LEU A 3 2.67 14.09 2.59
C LEU A 3 4.19 14.21 2.43
N LYS A 4 4.63 15.18 1.61
CA LYS A 4 6.06 15.50 1.55
C LYS A 4 6.56 15.79 2.98
N PRO A 5 7.75 15.34 3.37
CA PRO A 5 8.28 15.49 4.74
C PRO A 5 8.19 16.91 5.30
N GLU A 6 8.44 17.91 4.46
CA GLU A 6 8.34 19.35 4.79
C GLU A 6 6.90 19.79 5.09
N LEU A 7 5.91 19.14 4.45
CA LEU A 7 4.50 19.40 4.70
C LEU A 7 4.06 18.88 6.07
N LEU A 8 4.55 17.71 6.48
CA LEU A 8 4.22 17.13 7.78
C LEU A 8 4.76 17.99 8.94
N GLU A 9 6.00 18.47 8.82
CA GLU A 9 6.61 19.35 9.82
C GLU A 9 5.80 20.65 9.96
N ASN A 10 5.42 21.24 8.82
CA ASN A 10 4.59 22.42 8.77
C ASN A 10 3.18 22.21 9.37
N GLU A 11 2.55 21.07 9.12
CA GLU A 11 1.25 20.74 9.71
C GLU A 11 1.36 20.57 11.24
N LEU A 12 2.37 19.86 11.72
CA LEU A 12 2.53 19.59 13.16
C LEU A 12 2.90 20.82 13.98
N PHE A 13 3.92 21.56 13.54
CA PHE A 13 4.51 22.67 14.33
C PHE A 13 4.03 24.05 13.90
N GLY A 14 3.47 24.17 12.67
CA GLY A 14 3.12 25.45 12.07
C GLY A 14 4.34 26.24 11.58
N HIS A 15 4.12 27.45 11.08
CA HIS A 15 5.18 28.33 10.63
C HIS A 15 4.85 29.82 10.87
N VAL A 16 5.88 30.63 10.92
CA VAL A 16 5.74 32.10 10.86
C VAL A 16 5.84 32.58 9.41
N SER A 17 5.32 33.76 9.14
CA SER A 17 5.47 34.40 7.82
C SER A 17 6.95 34.49 7.44
N GLY A 18 7.29 34.12 6.18
CA GLY A 18 8.67 34.11 5.67
C GLY A 18 9.51 32.90 6.06
N ALA A 19 8.96 31.88 6.69
CA ALA A 19 9.70 30.68 7.12
C ALA A 19 10.30 29.88 5.94
N PHE A 20 9.64 29.89 4.78
CA PHE A 20 10.09 29.25 3.54
C PHE A 20 9.46 29.94 2.32
N THR A 21 9.90 29.60 1.12
CA THR A 21 9.34 30.15 -0.14
C THR A 21 7.86 29.76 -0.27
N GLY A 22 6.96 30.77 -0.21
CA GLY A 22 5.50 30.57 -0.22
C GLY A 22 4.82 30.70 1.16
N ALA A 23 5.56 30.87 2.25
CA ALA A 23 5.01 31.13 3.59
C ALA A 23 4.60 32.61 3.74
N VAL A 24 3.53 33.01 3.06
CA VAL A 24 3.04 34.41 3.07
C VAL A 24 2.43 34.77 4.43
N ASN A 25 1.65 33.88 5.01
CA ASN A 25 0.95 34.08 6.28
C ASN A 25 1.47 33.10 7.35
N ARG A 26 1.31 33.47 8.62
CA ARG A 26 1.51 32.55 9.74
C ARG A 26 0.45 31.44 9.70
N LYS A 27 0.86 30.19 9.96
CA LYS A 27 -0.05 29.05 10.15
C LYS A 27 0.19 28.44 11.53
N GLU A 28 -0.89 28.21 12.27
CA GLU A 28 -0.83 27.43 13.51
C GLU A 28 -0.69 25.94 13.20
N GLY A 29 0.20 25.26 13.93
CA GLY A 29 0.38 23.81 13.82
C GLY A 29 -0.64 23.04 14.64
N LEU A 30 -0.79 21.75 14.29
CA LEU A 30 -1.71 20.83 14.97
C LEU A 30 -1.43 20.71 16.48
N LEU A 31 -0.18 20.87 16.92
CA LEU A 31 0.18 20.91 18.36
C LEU A 31 -0.46 22.09 19.09
N ALA A 32 -0.53 23.25 18.45
CA ALA A 32 -1.20 24.42 19.03
C ALA A 32 -2.72 24.24 19.04
N VAL A 33 -3.27 23.77 17.92
CA VAL A 33 -4.71 23.55 17.73
C VAL A 33 -5.24 22.48 18.69
N ALA A 34 -4.49 21.40 18.90
CA ALA A 34 -4.87 20.32 19.82
C ALA A 34 -4.90 20.76 21.29
N GLY A 35 -4.10 21.78 21.66
CA GLY A 35 -4.10 22.35 23.01
C GLY A 35 -3.86 21.31 24.10
N GLN A 36 -4.89 21.05 24.93
CA GLN A 36 -4.89 20.02 25.98
C GLN A 36 -5.55 18.70 25.51
N GLY A 37 -5.93 18.61 24.24
CA GLY A 37 -6.58 17.45 23.66
C GLY A 37 -5.62 16.30 23.33
N THR A 38 -6.02 15.51 22.35
CA THR A 38 -5.23 14.36 21.86
C THR A 38 -4.86 14.58 20.41
N LEU A 39 -3.58 14.45 20.08
CA LEU A 39 -3.06 14.43 18.72
C LEU A 39 -2.82 12.98 18.30
N PHE A 40 -3.55 12.51 17.30
CA PHE A 40 -3.32 11.21 16.68
C PHE A 40 -2.39 11.37 15.48
N ILE A 41 -1.30 10.62 15.48
CA ILE A 41 -0.29 10.60 14.44
C ILE A 41 -0.31 9.24 13.77
N ASP A 42 -0.80 9.18 12.54
CA ASP A 42 -0.78 7.96 11.74
C ASP A 42 0.53 7.84 10.96
N GLU A 43 0.93 6.60 10.65
CA GLU A 43 2.14 6.27 9.88
C GLU A 43 3.42 6.93 10.43
N ILE A 44 3.60 6.92 11.75
CA ILE A 44 4.73 7.59 12.41
C ILE A 44 6.10 7.07 11.95
N ALA A 45 6.16 5.83 11.43
CA ALA A 45 7.36 5.23 10.87
C ALA A 45 7.89 5.95 9.63
N ASP A 46 7.04 6.71 8.92
CA ASP A 46 7.40 7.42 7.69
C ASP A 46 7.91 8.86 7.95
N MET A 47 8.02 9.26 9.22
CA MET A 47 8.56 10.57 9.60
C MET A 47 10.04 10.68 9.31
N ASN A 48 10.47 11.82 8.75
CA ASN A 48 11.88 12.12 8.58
C ASN A 48 12.59 12.33 9.93
N PRO A 49 13.94 12.15 10.01
CA PRO A 49 14.70 12.26 11.26
C PRO A 49 14.57 13.62 11.97
N ASN A 50 14.36 14.72 11.25
CA ASN A 50 14.23 16.05 11.86
C ASN A 50 12.89 16.18 12.59
N VAL A 51 11.80 15.70 11.98
CA VAL A 51 10.47 15.68 12.62
C VAL A 51 10.48 14.75 13.83
N GLN A 52 11.14 13.58 13.74
CA GLN A 52 11.31 12.68 14.87
C GLN A 52 12.04 13.36 16.05
N ALA A 53 13.11 14.13 15.80
CA ALA A 53 13.82 14.86 16.83
C ALA A 53 12.97 15.97 17.47
N SER A 54 12.21 16.70 16.66
CA SER A 54 11.30 17.74 17.13
C SER A 54 10.15 17.15 17.95
N LEU A 55 9.59 16.01 17.52
CA LEU A 55 8.53 15.31 18.24
C LEU A 55 9.02 14.76 19.58
N LEU A 56 10.23 14.21 19.64
CA LEU A 56 10.85 13.77 20.88
C LEU A 56 10.89 14.91 21.92
N ARG A 57 11.30 16.09 21.48
CA ARG A 57 11.32 17.27 22.36
C ARG A 57 9.94 17.62 22.88
N VAL A 58 8.90 17.55 22.04
CA VAL A 58 7.51 17.76 22.48
C VAL A 58 7.12 16.76 23.56
N ILE A 59 7.45 15.49 23.38
CA ILE A 59 7.07 14.43 24.32
C ILE A 59 7.83 14.57 25.66
N GLU A 60 9.08 15.01 25.63
CA GLU A 60 9.92 15.12 26.83
C GLU A 60 9.64 16.40 27.65
N THR A 61 9.54 17.53 26.96
CA THR A 61 9.49 18.85 27.61
C THR A 61 8.19 19.61 27.42
N GLY A 62 7.32 19.12 26.52
CA GLY A 62 6.13 19.84 26.07
C GLY A 62 6.44 21.07 25.21
N GLU A 63 7.70 21.24 24.76
CA GLU A 63 8.15 22.42 24.05
C GLU A 63 8.30 22.18 22.55
N TYR A 64 7.90 23.16 21.75
CA TYR A 64 8.09 23.14 20.29
C TYR A 64 8.33 24.54 19.74
N ARG A 65 8.79 24.62 18.51
CA ARG A 65 8.97 25.87 17.76
C ARG A 65 8.30 25.75 16.40
N PRO A 66 7.48 26.74 16.00
CA PRO A 66 7.04 26.86 14.61
C PRO A 66 8.23 27.06 13.68
N LEU A 67 8.12 26.57 12.44
CA LEU A 67 9.16 26.76 11.42
C LEU A 67 9.46 28.26 11.22
N GLY A 68 10.74 28.58 11.13
CA GLY A 68 11.21 29.98 10.99
C GLY A 68 11.14 30.79 12.28
N SER A 69 10.65 30.25 13.40
CA SER A 69 10.54 30.96 14.68
C SER A 69 11.65 30.57 15.65
N THR A 70 12.17 31.54 16.38
CA THR A 70 13.05 31.32 17.53
C THR A 70 12.27 31.20 18.84
N LYS A 71 11.00 31.58 18.85
CA LYS A 71 10.13 31.58 20.05
C LYS A 71 9.71 30.14 20.39
N LEU A 72 9.86 29.79 21.69
CA LEU A 72 9.37 28.53 22.25
C LEU A 72 7.90 28.65 22.62
N TYR A 73 7.14 27.62 22.28
CA TYR A 73 5.76 27.42 22.69
C TYR A 73 5.67 26.16 23.54
N LYS A 74 4.67 26.07 24.40
CA LYS A 74 4.41 24.90 25.25
C LYS A 74 3.07 24.28 24.88
N THR A 75 3.00 22.96 24.96
CA THR A 75 1.79 22.16 24.80
C THR A 75 1.73 21.07 25.85
N THR A 76 0.52 20.67 26.22
CA THR A 76 0.23 19.52 27.11
C THR A 76 -0.57 18.46 26.37
N VAL A 77 -0.48 18.46 25.04
CA VAL A 77 -1.21 17.52 24.18
C VAL A 77 -0.83 16.07 24.50
N ARG A 78 -1.85 15.21 24.56
CA ARG A 78 -1.64 13.75 24.59
C ARG A 78 -1.34 13.25 23.18
N ILE A 79 -0.26 12.50 23.01
CA ILE A 79 0.13 11.91 21.73
C ILE A 79 -0.30 10.44 21.69
N VAL A 80 -0.97 10.06 20.61
CA VAL A 80 -1.28 8.69 20.23
C VAL A 80 -0.70 8.47 18.83
N ALA A 81 0.17 7.49 18.68
CA ALA A 81 0.84 7.20 17.43
C ALA A 81 0.43 5.83 16.88
N ALA A 82 0.28 5.72 15.58
CA ALA A 82 0.08 4.46 14.88
C ALA A 82 1.20 4.21 13.87
N ALA A 83 1.56 2.95 13.69
CA ALA A 83 2.54 2.50 12.71
C ALA A 83 2.01 1.27 11.97
N ASN A 84 2.24 1.22 10.67
CA ASN A 84 1.97 0.07 9.81
C ASN A 84 3.17 -0.88 9.70
N ARG A 85 4.31 -0.52 10.34
CA ARG A 85 5.56 -1.28 10.40
C ARG A 85 5.99 -1.49 11.84
N ASP A 86 6.78 -2.52 12.06
CA ASP A 86 7.42 -2.78 13.34
C ASP A 86 8.51 -1.71 13.61
N LEU A 87 8.23 -0.80 14.54
CA LEU A 87 9.14 0.29 14.89
C LEU A 87 10.48 -0.22 15.44
N ALA A 88 10.53 -1.38 16.11
CA ALA A 88 11.79 -1.96 16.59
C ALA A 88 12.68 -2.34 15.40
N LYS A 89 12.12 -2.88 14.32
CA LYS A 89 12.87 -3.15 13.09
C LYS A 89 13.32 -1.86 12.40
N GLU A 90 12.51 -0.81 12.42
CA GLU A 90 12.89 0.50 11.86
C GLU A 90 14.04 1.14 12.67
N VAL A 91 14.07 0.96 14.00
CA VAL A 91 15.20 1.38 14.86
C VAL A 91 16.45 0.59 14.52
N ALA A 92 16.38 -0.74 14.40
CA ALA A 92 17.51 -1.58 14.03
C ALA A 92 18.08 -1.21 12.64
N ALA A 93 17.21 -0.79 11.72
CA ALA A 93 17.58 -0.31 10.38
C ALA A 93 18.00 1.19 10.34
N GLN A 94 18.11 1.86 11.49
CA GLN A 94 18.45 3.29 11.62
C GLN A 94 17.52 4.26 10.88
N ARG A 95 16.30 3.87 10.58
CA ARG A 95 15.27 4.71 9.97
C ARG A 95 14.38 5.40 10.99
N PHE A 96 14.35 4.89 12.23
CA PHE A 96 13.63 5.47 13.35
C PHE A 96 14.56 5.66 14.55
N ARG A 97 14.39 6.78 15.26
CA ARG A 97 15.24 7.08 16.43
C ARG A 97 14.88 6.19 17.61
N GLN A 98 15.88 5.63 18.24
CA GLN A 98 15.73 4.74 19.40
C GLN A 98 15.16 5.48 20.63
N ASP A 99 15.57 6.72 20.85
CA ASP A 99 15.08 7.55 21.96
C ASP A 99 13.57 7.85 21.83
N LEU A 100 13.12 8.22 20.63
CA LEU A 100 11.70 8.45 20.35
C LEU A 100 10.89 7.16 20.50
N TYR A 101 11.42 6.03 20.02
CA TYR A 101 10.76 4.71 20.17
C TYR A 101 10.46 4.40 21.63
N TYR A 102 11.43 4.54 22.53
CA TYR A 102 11.20 4.26 23.95
C TYR A 102 10.22 5.24 24.62
N ARG A 103 10.13 6.47 24.16
CA ARG A 103 9.15 7.45 24.67
C ARG A 103 7.73 7.19 24.20
N LEU A 104 7.57 6.63 22.98
CA LEU A 104 6.26 6.27 22.45
C LEU A 104 5.76 4.92 22.95
N SER A 105 6.66 3.96 23.16
CA SER A 105 6.33 2.56 23.49
C SER A 105 6.01 2.31 24.96
N VAL A 106 5.47 3.31 25.67
CA VAL A 106 5.03 3.17 27.07
C VAL A 106 3.80 2.26 27.16
N LEU A 107 2.87 2.41 26.23
CA LEU A 107 1.71 1.53 26.09
C LEU A 107 1.56 1.16 24.61
N VAL A 108 1.71 -0.13 24.31
CA VAL A 108 1.61 -0.64 22.95
C VAL A 108 0.36 -1.50 22.81
N ILE A 109 -0.45 -1.18 21.81
CA ILE A 109 -1.64 -1.95 21.42
C ILE A 109 -1.39 -2.54 20.05
N HIS A 110 -1.40 -3.87 19.94
CA HIS A 110 -1.31 -4.56 18.67
C HIS A 110 -2.70 -4.85 18.12
N THR A 111 -2.98 -4.36 16.91
CA THR A 111 -4.20 -4.68 16.18
C THR A 111 -3.93 -5.93 15.33
N PRO A 112 -4.63 -7.06 15.60
CA PRO A 112 -4.43 -8.28 14.82
C PRO A 112 -4.92 -8.10 13.38
N PRO A 113 -4.26 -8.72 12.38
CA PRO A 113 -4.75 -8.73 11.02
C PRO A 113 -6.01 -9.57 10.88
N LEU A 114 -6.85 -9.28 9.88
CA LEU A 114 -8.13 -9.95 9.68
C LEU A 114 -8.00 -11.47 9.49
N ARG A 115 -6.90 -11.95 8.92
CA ARG A 115 -6.62 -13.40 8.78
C ARG A 115 -6.52 -14.16 10.10
N GLU A 116 -6.29 -13.48 11.21
CA GLU A 116 -6.25 -14.06 12.55
C GLU A 116 -7.63 -14.06 13.23
N ASN A 117 -8.60 -13.28 12.68
CA ASN A 117 -9.95 -13.15 13.22
C ASN A 117 -11.01 -13.30 12.12
N LEU A 118 -10.96 -14.40 11.39
CA LEU A 118 -11.90 -14.67 10.28
C LEU A 118 -13.36 -14.82 10.73
N ASP A 119 -13.57 -15.13 12.00
CA ASP A 119 -14.92 -15.20 12.59
C ASP A 119 -15.60 -13.85 12.73
N ASP A 120 -14.85 -12.75 12.66
CA ASP A 120 -15.41 -11.39 12.65
C ASP A 120 -15.98 -10.99 11.27
N ILE A 121 -15.69 -11.74 10.21
CA ILE A 121 -16.11 -11.41 8.84
C ILE A 121 -17.63 -11.21 8.71
N PRO A 122 -18.51 -12.07 9.26
CA PRO A 122 -19.95 -11.83 9.19
C PRO A 122 -20.35 -10.49 9.83
N LEU A 123 -19.82 -10.16 11.01
CA LEU A 123 -20.09 -8.89 11.70
C LEU A 123 -19.59 -7.69 10.91
N LEU A 124 -18.43 -7.80 10.29
CA LEU A 124 -17.86 -6.75 9.43
C LEU A 124 -18.70 -6.54 8.18
N VAL A 125 -19.19 -7.61 7.56
CA VAL A 125 -20.10 -7.51 6.40
C VAL A 125 -21.43 -6.86 6.79
N GLU A 126 -22.00 -7.21 7.94
CA GLU A 126 -23.19 -6.56 8.49
C GLU A 126 -22.95 -5.06 8.70
N ALA A 127 -21.83 -4.71 9.37
CA ALA A 127 -21.45 -3.32 9.60
C ALA A 127 -21.24 -2.54 8.27
N PHE A 128 -20.69 -3.19 7.24
CA PHE A 128 -20.57 -2.62 5.92
C PHE A 128 -21.95 -2.33 5.28
N LEU A 129 -22.86 -3.29 5.33
CA LEU A 129 -24.21 -3.13 4.77
C LEU A 129 -24.98 -1.97 5.42
N ASP A 130 -24.83 -1.81 6.73
CA ASP A 130 -25.45 -0.71 7.48
C ASP A 130 -24.82 0.64 7.13
N ARG A 131 -23.50 0.72 7.15
CA ARG A 131 -22.73 1.95 6.87
C ARG A 131 -22.91 2.45 5.44
N SER A 132 -22.98 1.53 4.46
CA SER A 132 -23.16 1.85 3.03
C SER A 132 -24.62 2.06 2.64
N HIS A 133 -25.56 1.92 3.58
CA HIS A 133 -27.01 1.90 3.32
C HIS A 133 -27.45 0.81 2.33
N ALA A 134 -26.61 -0.18 2.04
CA ALA A 134 -26.93 -1.27 1.14
C ALA A 134 -28.03 -2.18 1.68
N ARG A 135 -28.08 -2.36 3.02
CA ARG A 135 -29.18 -3.08 3.70
C ARG A 135 -30.54 -2.42 3.42
N GLN A 136 -30.63 -1.10 3.45
CA GLN A 136 -31.89 -0.38 3.16
C GLN A 136 -32.34 -0.57 1.71
N LYS A 137 -31.38 -0.82 0.81
CA LYS A 137 -31.65 -1.16 -0.60
C LYS A 137 -31.98 -2.64 -0.81
N GLY A 138 -32.00 -3.44 0.26
CA GLY A 138 -32.35 -4.86 0.25
C GLY A 138 -31.20 -5.82 -0.06
N PHE A 139 -29.94 -5.35 -0.09
CA PHE A 139 -28.79 -6.23 -0.32
C PHE A 139 -28.50 -7.12 0.89
N GLN A 140 -28.13 -8.38 0.61
CA GLN A 140 -27.77 -9.38 1.59
C GLN A 140 -26.67 -10.28 1.03
N PHE A 141 -25.82 -10.80 1.91
CA PHE A 141 -24.83 -11.82 1.54
C PHE A 141 -25.37 -13.20 1.91
N SER A 142 -25.36 -14.12 0.96
CA SER A 142 -25.73 -15.52 1.24
C SER A 142 -24.72 -16.18 2.19
N PRO A 143 -25.12 -17.24 2.92
CA PRO A 143 -24.17 -18.00 3.74
C PRO A 143 -22.95 -18.49 2.95
N GLY A 144 -23.15 -18.92 1.70
CA GLY A 144 -22.06 -19.32 0.81
C GLY A 144 -21.10 -18.18 0.44
N ALA A 145 -21.61 -16.93 0.32
CA ALA A 145 -20.78 -15.75 0.12
C ALA A 145 -19.90 -15.47 1.35
N ILE A 146 -20.47 -15.55 2.55
CA ILE A 146 -19.73 -15.37 3.80
C ILE A 146 -18.64 -16.44 3.95
N ASP A 147 -18.95 -17.70 3.62
CA ASP A 147 -17.96 -18.79 3.65
C ASP A 147 -16.82 -18.58 2.64
N ALA A 148 -17.13 -18.03 1.47
CA ALA A 148 -16.10 -17.66 0.48
C ALA A 148 -15.17 -16.55 1.00
N LEU A 149 -15.74 -15.52 1.63
CA LEU A 149 -14.97 -14.44 2.27
C LEU A 149 -14.07 -14.94 3.40
N ARG A 150 -14.53 -15.89 4.22
CA ARG A 150 -13.72 -16.49 5.31
C ARG A 150 -12.49 -17.26 4.83
N ARG A 151 -12.50 -17.76 3.59
CA ARG A 151 -11.39 -18.56 3.04
C ARG A 151 -10.28 -17.71 2.42
N TYR A 152 -10.49 -16.43 2.25
CA TYR A 152 -9.51 -15.55 1.66
C TYR A 152 -8.56 -14.96 2.72
N PRO A 153 -7.25 -14.81 2.45
CA PRO A 153 -6.23 -14.42 3.44
C PRO A 153 -6.24 -12.92 3.83
N TRP A 154 -6.96 -12.08 3.14
CA TRP A 154 -7.14 -10.65 3.42
C TRP A 154 -5.85 -9.86 3.63
N PRO A 155 -4.92 -9.80 2.67
CA PRO A 155 -3.68 -9.02 2.81
C PRO A 155 -3.94 -7.53 3.08
N GLY A 156 -5.01 -6.96 2.51
CA GLY A 156 -5.45 -5.58 2.77
C GLY A 156 -6.44 -5.45 3.94
N ASN A 157 -6.61 -6.51 4.75
CA ASN A 157 -7.43 -6.53 5.96
C ASN A 157 -8.87 -6.03 5.73
N VAL A 158 -9.46 -5.34 6.70
CA VAL A 158 -10.84 -4.85 6.66
C VAL A 158 -11.08 -3.87 5.49
N ARG A 159 -10.04 -3.11 5.10
CA ARG A 159 -10.16 -2.18 3.97
C ARG A 159 -10.39 -2.93 2.65
N GLU A 160 -9.68 -4.02 2.44
CA GLU A 160 -9.86 -4.88 1.27
C GLU A 160 -11.24 -5.59 1.31
N LEU A 161 -11.63 -6.12 2.46
CA LEU A 161 -12.95 -6.72 2.65
C LEU A 161 -14.06 -5.75 2.27
N PHE A 162 -14.01 -4.52 2.76
CA PHE A 162 -15.04 -3.51 2.45
C PHE A 162 -15.04 -3.13 0.95
N ASN A 163 -13.88 -3.02 0.32
CA ASN A 163 -13.80 -2.79 -1.13
C ASN A 163 -14.43 -3.94 -1.94
N ILE A 164 -14.20 -5.19 -1.54
CA ILE A 164 -14.83 -6.36 -2.18
C ILE A 164 -16.34 -6.34 -1.96
N CYS A 165 -16.81 -6.05 -0.74
CA CYS A 165 -18.24 -5.92 -0.45
C CYS A 165 -18.89 -4.79 -1.27
N GLU A 166 -18.24 -3.64 -1.40
CA GLU A 166 -18.73 -2.52 -2.20
C GLU A 166 -18.85 -2.90 -3.68
N ARG A 167 -17.80 -3.53 -4.24
CA ARG A 167 -17.83 -4.03 -5.61
C ARG A 167 -18.92 -5.09 -5.81
N ALA A 168 -19.12 -5.98 -4.84
CA ALA A 168 -20.19 -6.98 -4.91
C ALA A 168 -21.56 -6.33 -4.98
N VAL A 169 -21.83 -5.30 -4.18
CA VAL A 169 -23.09 -4.55 -4.20
C VAL A 169 -23.26 -3.77 -5.52
N LEU A 170 -22.19 -3.15 -6.04
CA LEU A 170 -22.25 -2.33 -7.26
C LEU A 170 -22.44 -3.16 -8.54
N LEU A 171 -21.83 -4.36 -8.59
CA LEU A 171 -21.82 -5.19 -9.80
C LEU A 171 -22.93 -6.24 -9.83
N SER A 172 -23.59 -6.49 -8.69
CA SER A 172 -24.71 -7.45 -8.65
C SER A 172 -26.00 -6.85 -9.15
N ASN A 173 -26.63 -7.54 -10.07
CA ASN A 173 -28.01 -7.23 -10.51
C ASN A 173 -29.05 -7.69 -9.48
N ASP A 174 -28.73 -8.73 -8.72
CA ASP A 174 -29.57 -9.31 -7.68
C ASP A 174 -29.27 -8.70 -6.31
N LYS A 175 -30.26 -8.73 -5.41
CA LYS A 175 -30.11 -8.25 -4.04
C LYS A 175 -29.38 -9.25 -3.14
N ILE A 176 -29.23 -10.48 -3.57
CA ILE A 176 -28.53 -11.56 -2.86
C ILE A 176 -27.16 -11.74 -3.50
N ILE A 177 -26.12 -11.39 -2.75
CA ILE A 177 -24.73 -11.63 -3.14
C ILE A 177 -24.42 -13.11 -2.91
N THR A 178 -24.06 -13.81 -3.98
CA THR A 178 -23.80 -15.26 -3.93
C THR A 178 -22.31 -15.56 -3.78
N ARG A 179 -22.01 -16.84 -3.55
CA ARG A 179 -20.66 -17.37 -3.52
C ARG A 179 -19.90 -17.13 -4.83
N GLU A 180 -20.60 -17.34 -5.96
CA GLU A 180 -20.07 -17.18 -7.31
C GLU A 180 -19.63 -15.73 -7.57
N THR A 181 -20.46 -14.77 -7.13
CA THR A 181 -20.13 -13.35 -7.19
C THR A 181 -18.83 -13.04 -6.44
N ILE A 182 -18.70 -13.56 -5.23
CA ILE A 182 -17.48 -13.33 -4.43
C ILE A 182 -16.27 -14.01 -5.08
N HIS A 183 -16.39 -15.26 -5.54
CA HIS A 183 -15.29 -15.93 -6.24
C HIS A 183 -14.86 -15.19 -7.49
N ALA A 184 -15.79 -14.70 -8.31
CA ALA A 184 -15.46 -13.90 -9.49
C ALA A 184 -14.69 -12.63 -9.11
N LEU A 185 -15.08 -11.93 -8.04
CA LEU A 185 -14.41 -10.73 -7.58
C LEU A 185 -13.02 -10.98 -7.02
N LEU A 186 -12.84 -12.07 -6.27
CA LEU A 186 -11.55 -12.45 -5.73
C LEU A 186 -10.60 -12.98 -6.81
N SER A 187 -11.10 -13.63 -7.87
CA SER A 187 -10.29 -14.17 -8.97
C SER A 187 -9.93 -13.14 -10.03
N THR A 188 -10.76 -12.13 -10.27
CA THR A 188 -10.46 -11.02 -11.21
C THR A 188 -9.40 -10.06 -10.66
N GLY A 189 -8.80 -10.41 -9.54
CA GLY A 189 -7.58 -9.90 -8.94
C GLY A 189 -7.16 -8.50 -9.38
N THR A 190 -7.56 -7.46 -8.64
CA THR A 190 -6.57 -6.58 -8.09
C THR A 190 -6.24 -7.14 -6.70
N ALA A 191 -5.73 -8.35 -6.67
CA ALA A 191 -4.92 -8.76 -5.55
C ALA A 191 -3.82 -7.68 -5.47
N PHE A 192 -3.92 -6.80 -4.49
CA PHE A 192 -2.72 -6.27 -3.88
C PHE A 192 -1.97 -7.52 -3.43
N THR A 193 -1.18 -8.08 -4.31
CA THR A 193 -0.04 -8.84 -3.85
C THR A 193 0.75 -7.80 -3.06
N PRO A 194 0.85 -7.93 -1.72
CA PRO A 194 1.97 -7.32 -1.07
C PRO A 194 3.14 -7.88 -1.87
N VAL A 195 3.89 -7.02 -2.52
CA VAL A 195 5.24 -7.39 -2.89
C VAL A 195 5.87 -7.61 -1.52
N GLU A 196 5.79 -8.84 -1.00
CA GLU A 196 6.79 -9.28 -0.03
C GLU A 196 8.09 -8.86 -0.68
N PRO A 197 8.96 -8.13 0.03
CA PRO A 197 10.31 -8.00 -0.46
C PRO A 197 10.75 -9.44 -0.64
N VAL A 198 10.78 -9.90 -1.89
CA VAL A 198 11.45 -11.12 -2.26
C VAL A 198 12.87 -10.84 -1.88
N VAL A 199 13.25 -11.25 -0.66
CA VAL A 199 14.64 -11.44 -0.32
C VAL A 199 15.04 -12.53 -1.29
N PRO A 200 15.80 -12.21 -2.35
CA PRO A 200 16.25 -13.27 -3.26
C PRO A 200 17.02 -14.25 -2.38
N PRO A 201 16.79 -15.57 -2.51
CA PRO A 201 17.64 -16.53 -1.86
C PRO A 201 19.07 -16.18 -2.27
N VAL A 202 19.94 -15.98 -1.27
CA VAL A 202 21.36 -15.75 -1.48
C VAL A 202 21.88 -17.01 -2.21
N GLY A 203 22.05 -16.89 -3.51
CA GLY A 203 22.54 -17.95 -4.35
C GLY A 203 21.63 -18.32 -5.50
N ALA A 204 21.46 -17.44 -6.50
CA ALA A 204 21.27 -17.83 -7.90
C ALA A 204 21.18 -16.59 -8.80
N THR A 205 22.13 -16.53 -9.71
CA THR A 205 22.09 -15.89 -11.03
C THR A 205 21.82 -14.38 -11.07
N GLU A 206 22.91 -13.70 -11.32
CA GLU A 206 22.97 -12.36 -11.89
C GLU A 206 21.83 -12.15 -12.89
N HIS A 207 20.87 -11.30 -12.57
CA HIS A 207 19.99 -10.71 -13.58
C HIS A 207 20.88 -9.79 -14.44
N ARG A 208 21.58 -10.40 -15.41
CA ARG A 208 22.12 -9.65 -16.55
C ARG A 208 20.95 -8.90 -17.16
N LEU A 209 21.09 -7.59 -17.24
CA LEU A 209 20.23 -6.77 -18.07
C LEU A 209 20.27 -7.36 -19.48
N ARG A 210 19.19 -8.04 -19.89
CA ARG A 210 19.11 -8.65 -21.20
C ARG A 210 18.95 -7.55 -22.24
N SER A 211 19.68 -7.65 -23.31
CA SER A 211 19.53 -6.75 -24.45
C SER A 211 18.17 -6.94 -25.13
N LEU A 212 17.70 -5.93 -25.84
CA LEU A 212 16.47 -6.02 -26.62
C LEU A 212 16.55 -7.18 -27.65
N GLU A 213 17.73 -7.42 -28.19
CA GLU A 213 17.98 -8.49 -29.14
C GLU A 213 17.85 -9.89 -28.52
N GLU A 214 18.31 -10.07 -27.28
CA GLU A 214 18.16 -11.35 -26.56
C GLU A 214 16.70 -11.65 -26.23
N MET A 215 15.94 -10.64 -25.82
CA MET A 215 14.50 -10.78 -25.55
C MET A 215 13.72 -11.07 -26.84
N GLU A 216 14.06 -10.40 -27.92
CA GLU A 216 13.44 -10.63 -29.24
C GLU A 216 13.71 -12.04 -29.75
N LYS A 217 14.94 -12.51 -29.64
CA LYS A 217 15.34 -13.89 -30.01
C LYS A 217 14.52 -14.93 -29.22
N GLU A 218 14.49 -14.81 -27.88
CA GLU A 218 13.78 -15.76 -27.01
C GLU A 218 12.28 -15.78 -27.32
N HIS A 219 11.69 -14.60 -27.61
CA HIS A 219 10.28 -14.50 -27.96
C HIS A 219 9.95 -15.14 -29.30
N ILE A 220 10.80 -14.95 -30.33
CA ILE A 220 10.65 -15.59 -31.64
C ILE A 220 10.78 -17.10 -31.51
N GLU A 221 11.77 -17.61 -30.76
CA GLU A 221 12.00 -19.03 -30.54
C GLU A 221 10.81 -19.69 -29.84
N LYS A 222 10.25 -19.05 -28.84
CA LYS A 222 9.05 -19.48 -28.10
C LYS A 222 7.82 -19.60 -29.03
N ILE A 223 7.57 -18.59 -29.86
CA ILE A 223 6.44 -18.61 -30.80
C ILE A 223 6.63 -19.70 -31.86
N LEU A 224 7.83 -19.84 -32.42
CA LEU A 224 8.13 -20.91 -33.40
C LEU A 224 7.89 -22.31 -32.81
N SER A 225 8.29 -22.54 -31.56
CA SER A 225 8.02 -23.80 -30.87
C SER A 225 6.52 -24.07 -30.67
N GLN A 226 5.75 -23.05 -30.35
CA GLN A 226 4.30 -23.16 -30.12
C GLN A 226 3.51 -23.47 -31.42
N VAL A 227 3.98 -22.96 -32.57
CA VAL A 227 3.33 -23.20 -33.88
C VAL A 227 3.98 -24.34 -34.69
N GLY A 228 4.79 -25.20 -34.03
CA GLY A 228 5.41 -26.38 -34.67
C GLY A 228 6.36 -26.00 -35.80
N GLY A 229 7.07 -24.88 -35.73
CA GLY A 229 8.02 -24.43 -36.75
C GLY A 229 7.40 -23.75 -37.98
N ASN A 230 6.08 -23.54 -38.02
CA ASN A 230 5.41 -22.91 -39.16
C ASN A 230 5.68 -21.39 -39.19
N VAL A 231 6.61 -20.97 -40.06
CA VAL A 231 7.08 -19.59 -40.19
C VAL A 231 5.95 -18.62 -40.59
N SER A 232 4.97 -19.07 -41.41
CA SER A 232 3.86 -18.19 -41.78
C SER A 232 2.93 -17.90 -40.60
N GLN A 233 2.54 -18.95 -39.85
CA GLN A 233 1.75 -18.77 -38.62
C GLN A 233 2.50 -17.99 -37.54
N ALA A 234 3.80 -18.21 -37.39
CA ALA A 234 4.62 -17.46 -36.46
C ALA A 234 4.66 -15.94 -36.81
N ALA A 235 4.76 -15.61 -38.09
CA ALA A 235 4.74 -14.25 -38.59
C ALA A 235 3.42 -13.55 -38.29
N ASP A 236 2.30 -14.23 -38.51
CA ASP A 236 0.95 -13.74 -38.19
C ASP A 236 0.78 -13.48 -36.68
N VAL A 237 1.21 -14.40 -35.82
CA VAL A 237 1.15 -14.25 -34.35
C VAL A 237 2.02 -13.09 -33.87
N LEU A 238 3.21 -12.93 -34.44
CA LEU A 238 4.16 -11.85 -34.12
C LEU A 238 3.77 -10.50 -34.75
N ARG A 239 2.75 -10.49 -35.63
CA ARG A 239 2.29 -9.31 -36.41
C ARG A 239 3.43 -8.65 -37.20
N ILE A 240 4.30 -9.44 -37.80
CA ILE A 240 5.38 -8.99 -38.67
C ILE A 240 5.30 -9.71 -40.00
N ASP A 241 5.89 -9.10 -41.04
CA ASP A 241 5.97 -9.71 -42.37
C ASP A 241 6.84 -10.97 -42.32
N ARG A 242 6.44 -12.05 -43.08
CA ARG A 242 7.14 -13.30 -43.17
C ARG A 242 8.61 -13.13 -43.56
N ARG A 243 8.92 -12.20 -44.47
CA ARG A 243 10.31 -11.91 -44.89
C ARG A 243 11.12 -11.31 -43.73
N THR A 244 10.48 -10.44 -42.93
CA THR A 244 11.10 -9.85 -41.75
C THR A 244 11.40 -10.90 -40.69
N LEU A 245 10.50 -11.86 -40.47
CA LEU A 245 10.72 -12.96 -39.55
C LEU A 245 11.87 -13.87 -40.04
N GLN A 246 11.88 -14.24 -41.32
CA GLN A 246 12.97 -15.03 -41.88
C GLN A 246 14.34 -14.36 -41.75
N ARG A 247 14.44 -13.06 -42.02
CA ARG A 247 15.68 -12.28 -41.82
C ARG A 247 16.13 -12.28 -40.36
N LYS A 248 15.20 -12.15 -39.40
CA LYS A 248 15.49 -12.21 -37.95
C LYS A 248 15.91 -13.63 -37.54
N MET A 249 15.26 -14.68 -38.05
CA MET A 249 15.66 -16.08 -37.81
C MET A 249 17.09 -16.33 -38.27
N ILE A 250 17.48 -15.83 -39.44
CA ILE A 250 18.86 -15.94 -39.94
C ILE A 250 19.83 -15.18 -39.04
N LYS A 251 19.48 -13.94 -38.65
CA LYS A 251 20.28 -13.11 -37.75
C LYS A 251 20.55 -13.79 -36.42
N TYR A 252 19.55 -14.48 -35.88
CA TYR A 252 19.61 -15.11 -34.54
C TYR A 252 20.01 -16.57 -34.58
N GLY A 253 20.28 -17.14 -35.76
CA GLY A 253 20.67 -18.54 -35.93
C GLY A 253 19.58 -19.56 -35.61
N LEU A 254 18.30 -19.14 -35.70
CA LEU A 254 17.15 -19.99 -35.45
C LEU A 254 16.85 -20.80 -36.73
N ARG A 255 16.99 -22.12 -36.68
CA ARG A 255 16.59 -23.01 -37.79
C ARG A 255 15.12 -23.38 -37.59
N GLY A 256 14.30 -23.28 -38.67
CA GLY A 256 12.97 -23.86 -38.69
C GLY A 256 13.12 -25.39 -38.54
N ILE A 257 12.38 -25.94 -37.58
CA ILE A 257 12.25 -27.40 -37.39
C ILE A 257 11.37 -27.97 -38.47
#